data_582077aabc0e832ec0e65413613331eb
#
_entry.id   582077aabc0e832ec0e65413613331eb
#
_cell.length_a   1.000
_cell.length_b   1.000
_cell.length_c   1.000
_cell.angle_alpha   90.00
_cell.angle_beta   90.00
_cell.angle_gamma   90.00
#
_symmetry.space_group_name_H-M   'P 1'
#
loop_
_entity.id
_entity.type
_entity.pdbx_description
1 polymer ?
#
loop_
_entity_poly.entity_id
_entity_poly.type
_entity_poly.pdbx_seq_one_letter_code
_entity_poly.pdbx_strand_id
1 'polypeptide(L)'
;MNIERLQLTNYRNYESLALEFSPKINVFIGENAQGKTNVMESIYVLAMAKSHRTSNDKELIRWEQDYGKIEGVVQKRYGNVPIELIVSKKGKKGKINHLEQSRLSEYIGQMNVVMFAPEDLNIVKGSPQIRRRFIDMEIGQISPVYLHDLLTFQKILKQRNHLLKANQGRASLANDVMFDVYTEQYIQAAVKIIRKRYEFMELLQDWAEPIHAGITQGREKLVIKYRAVSGMEAEWSAEEMT
;
A
#
# COMPACT_ATOMS: atom_id res chain seq x y z
N MET A 1 13.49 12.15 -7.16
CA MET A 1 12.31 12.53 -6.35
C MET A 1 12.74 12.55 -4.91
N ASN A 2 12.48 13.63 -4.19
CA ASN A 2 12.75 13.77 -2.74
C ASN A 2 11.71 14.68 -2.11
N ILE A 3 11.49 14.53 -0.81
CA ILE A 3 10.70 15.48 -0.04
C ILE A 3 11.59 16.67 0.35
N GLU A 4 11.12 17.90 0.11
CA GLU A 4 11.84 19.12 0.43
C GLU A 4 11.36 19.71 1.76
N ARG A 5 10.05 19.67 2.00
CA ARG A 5 9.41 20.21 3.20
C ARG A 5 8.33 19.28 3.70
N LEU A 6 8.20 19.19 5.01
CA LEU A 6 7.12 18.49 5.71
C LEU A 6 6.53 19.42 6.77
N GLN A 7 5.21 19.47 6.82
CA GLN A 7 4.49 20.15 7.90
C GLN A 7 3.44 19.23 8.47
N LEU A 8 3.40 19.14 9.80
CA LEU A 8 2.43 18.34 10.54
C LEU A 8 1.56 19.28 11.38
N THR A 9 0.27 18.99 11.43
CA THR A 9 -0.67 19.67 12.32
C THR A 9 -1.53 18.62 13.00
N ASN A 10 -1.59 18.59 14.33
CA ASN A 10 -2.36 17.65 15.14
C ASN A 10 -2.11 16.18 14.75
N TYR A 11 -0.85 15.83 14.51
CA TYR A 11 -0.46 14.49 14.10
C TYR A 11 0.27 13.76 15.23
N ARG A 12 -0.24 12.60 15.67
CA ARG A 12 0.33 11.81 16.77
C ARG A 12 0.56 12.68 18.01
N ASN A 13 1.82 12.83 18.42
CA ASN A 13 2.23 13.68 19.55
C ASN A 13 2.48 15.15 19.17
N TYR A 14 2.48 15.48 17.86
CA TYR A 14 2.76 16.82 17.40
C TYR A 14 1.50 17.67 17.32
N GLU A 15 1.53 18.82 17.95
CA GLU A 15 0.56 19.89 17.71
C GLU A 15 0.86 20.58 16.39
N SER A 16 2.13 20.98 16.22
CA SER A 16 2.67 21.53 14.99
C SER A 16 4.14 21.15 14.87
N LEU A 17 4.57 20.81 13.66
CA LEU A 17 5.98 20.58 13.33
C LEU A 17 6.20 21.03 11.90
N ALA A 18 7.30 21.76 11.64
CA ALA A 18 7.75 22.08 10.30
C ALA A 18 9.21 21.66 10.14
N LEU A 19 9.51 20.93 9.07
CA LEU A 19 10.85 20.44 8.75
C LEU A 19 11.19 20.74 7.30
N GLU A 20 12.44 21.09 7.07
CA GLU A 20 13.07 21.16 5.74
C GLU A 20 14.10 20.03 5.63
N PHE A 21 14.15 19.39 4.48
CA PHE A 21 15.00 18.24 4.24
C PHE A 21 16.13 18.56 3.28
N SER A 22 17.31 18.03 3.60
CA SER A 22 18.41 17.95 2.65
C SER A 22 18.08 16.95 1.52
N PRO A 23 18.52 17.19 0.30
CA PRO A 23 18.26 16.28 -0.82
C PRO A 23 18.86 14.88 -0.68
N LYS A 24 19.82 14.67 0.20
CA LYS A 24 20.54 13.38 0.33
C LYS A 24 20.13 12.65 1.61
N ILE A 25 20.85 12.89 2.70
CA ILE A 25 20.70 12.16 3.97
C ILE A 25 20.21 13.12 5.03
N ASN A 26 19.17 12.72 5.73
CA ASN A 26 18.65 13.39 6.91
C ASN A 26 18.66 12.41 8.07
N VAL A 27 19.25 12.82 9.20
CA VAL A 27 19.40 11.97 10.39
C VAL A 27 18.62 12.57 11.54
N PHE A 28 17.73 11.80 12.15
CA PHE A 28 16.96 12.19 13.32
C PHE A 28 17.61 11.58 14.58
N ILE A 29 18.14 12.44 15.45
CA ILE A 29 18.80 12.06 16.70
C ILE A 29 17.99 12.62 17.86
N GLY A 30 17.94 11.91 18.95
CA GLY A 30 17.26 12.32 20.19
C GLY A 30 16.87 11.11 21.04
N GLU A 31 16.34 11.36 22.22
CA GLU A 31 15.90 10.34 23.16
C GLU A 31 14.67 9.55 22.67
N ASN A 32 14.42 8.40 23.27
CA ASN A 32 13.24 7.59 22.95
C ASN A 32 11.94 8.36 23.30
N ALA A 33 10.87 8.03 22.60
CA ALA A 33 9.54 8.66 22.73
C ALA A 33 9.43 10.13 22.30
N GLN A 34 10.49 10.77 21.78
CA GLN A 34 10.47 12.15 21.31
C GLN A 34 9.78 12.34 19.95
N GLY A 35 9.26 11.30 19.33
CA GLY A 35 8.48 11.37 18.09
C GLY A 35 9.26 11.12 16.81
N LYS A 36 10.57 10.82 16.82
CA LYS A 36 11.37 10.52 15.62
C LYS A 36 10.67 9.54 14.66
N THR A 37 10.17 8.43 15.20
CA THR A 37 9.41 7.45 14.43
C THR A 37 8.11 8.02 13.86
N ASN A 38 7.45 8.95 14.57
CA ASN A 38 6.22 9.57 14.09
C ASN A 38 6.47 10.52 12.90
N VAL A 39 7.65 11.15 12.82
CA VAL A 39 8.07 11.91 11.63
C VAL A 39 8.28 10.97 10.45
N MET A 40 9.00 9.87 10.63
CA MET A 40 9.21 8.88 9.56
C MET A 40 7.88 8.27 9.11
N GLU A 41 7.02 7.90 10.06
CA GLU A 41 5.66 7.42 9.78
C GLU A 41 4.85 8.46 8.99
N SER A 42 4.95 9.76 9.32
CA SER A 42 4.19 10.80 8.63
C SER A 42 4.54 10.91 7.15
N ILE A 43 5.82 10.76 6.79
CA ILE A 43 6.28 10.74 5.40
C ILE A 43 5.67 9.53 4.67
N TYR A 44 5.69 8.37 5.31
CA TYR A 44 5.07 7.17 4.76
C TYR A 44 3.55 7.33 4.59
N VAL A 45 2.87 7.86 5.61
CA VAL A 45 1.42 8.13 5.58
C VAL A 45 1.08 9.16 4.51
N LEU A 46 1.91 10.20 4.33
CA LEU A 46 1.75 11.19 3.26
C LEU A 46 1.82 10.54 1.88
N ALA A 47 2.70 9.57 1.64
CA ALA A 47 2.82 8.87 0.38
C ALA A 47 1.70 7.86 0.13
N MET A 48 1.39 7.04 1.13
CA MET A 48 0.57 5.83 1.00
C MET A 48 -0.88 6.01 1.49
N ALA A 49 -1.20 7.16 2.09
CA ALA A 49 -2.47 7.40 2.80
C ALA A 49 -2.81 6.31 3.83
N LYS A 50 -1.80 5.58 4.34
CA LYS A 50 -1.92 4.50 5.34
C LYS A 50 -0.70 4.48 6.24
N SER A 51 -0.90 4.13 7.52
CA SER A 51 0.21 3.83 8.41
C SER A 51 0.70 2.38 8.20
N HIS A 52 2.01 2.17 8.39
CA HIS A 52 2.61 0.84 8.48
C HIS A 52 2.43 0.23 9.88
N ARG A 53 2.20 1.06 10.92
CA ARG A 53 2.12 0.65 12.32
C ARG A 53 0.71 0.33 12.79
N THR A 54 -0.30 1.01 12.24
CA THR A 54 -1.70 0.84 12.64
C THR A 54 -2.65 0.82 11.46
N SER A 55 -3.73 0.06 11.60
CA SER A 55 -4.87 0.10 10.67
C SER A 55 -5.96 1.09 11.11
N ASN A 56 -5.84 1.65 12.32
CA ASN A 56 -6.79 2.60 12.88
C ASN A 56 -6.33 4.04 12.61
N ASP A 57 -6.90 4.66 11.61
CA ASP A 57 -6.54 6.03 11.21
C ASP A 57 -6.71 7.07 12.32
N LYS A 58 -7.61 6.82 13.30
CA LYS A 58 -7.80 7.74 14.42
C LYS A 58 -6.57 7.89 15.30
N GLU A 59 -5.71 6.88 15.33
CA GLU A 59 -4.45 6.94 16.08
C GLU A 59 -3.42 7.89 15.46
N LEU A 60 -3.61 8.31 14.21
CA LEU A 60 -2.77 9.31 13.54
C LEU A 60 -3.11 10.72 13.97
N ILE A 61 -4.30 10.93 14.54
CA ILE A 61 -4.79 12.23 15.00
C ILE A 61 -4.30 12.44 16.44
N ARG A 62 -3.82 13.65 16.75
CA ARG A 62 -3.44 14.02 18.11
C ARG A 62 -4.63 13.87 19.06
N TRP A 63 -4.37 13.47 20.28
CA TRP A 63 -5.39 13.31 21.31
C TRP A 63 -6.29 14.55 21.42
N GLU A 64 -7.57 14.35 21.62
CA GLU A 64 -8.61 15.38 21.72
C GLU A 64 -8.83 16.26 20.48
N GLN A 65 -8.19 15.94 19.36
CA GLN A 65 -8.40 16.66 18.10
C GLN A 65 -9.38 15.93 17.17
N ASP A 66 -10.02 16.69 16.28
CA ASP A 66 -10.96 16.15 15.30
C ASP A 66 -10.30 15.71 13.99
N TYR A 67 -9.12 16.26 13.70
CA TYR A 67 -8.37 15.94 12.51
C TYR A 67 -6.85 16.08 12.75
N GLY A 68 -6.07 15.39 11.94
CA GLY A 68 -4.65 15.58 11.75
C GLY A 68 -4.35 15.90 10.30
N LYS A 69 -3.34 16.70 10.04
CA LYS A 69 -2.93 17.08 8.68
C LYS A 69 -1.44 16.87 8.49
N ILE A 70 -1.09 16.33 7.34
CA ILE A 70 0.29 16.15 6.88
C ILE A 70 0.40 16.85 5.53
N GLU A 71 1.33 17.78 5.41
CA GLU A 71 1.62 18.50 4.18
C GLU A 71 3.08 18.28 3.80
N GLY A 72 3.35 18.11 2.52
CA GLY A 72 4.71 17.97 2.01
C GLY A 72 4.87 18.62 0.66
N VAL A 73 6.09 19.05 0.38
CA VAL A 73 6.51 19.52 -0.94
C VAL A 73 7.44 18.46 -1.51
N VAL A 74 7.02 17.82 -2.59
CA VAL A 74 7.79 16.79 -3.28
C VAL A 74 8.48 17.38 -4.48
N GLN A 75 9.80 17.36 -4.48
CA GLN A 75 10.60 17.75 -5.64
C GLN A 75 10.62 16.62 -6.65
N LYS A 76 10.09 16.88 -7.84
CA LYS A 76 10.10 15.99 -8.99
C LYS A 76 11.01 16.55 -10.10
N ARG A 77 11.21 15.76 -11.16
CA ARG A 77 12.04 16.17 -12.31
C ARG A 77 11.58 17.47 -12.96
N TYR A 78 10.28 17.74 -12.96
CA TYR A 78 9.68 18.89 -13.65
C TYR A 78 9.11 19.95 -12.71
N GLY A 79 9.52 19.95 -11.45
CA GLY A 79 9.13 20.95 -10.46
C GLY A 79 8.63 20.39 -9.15
N ASN A 80 8.27 21.28 -8.25
CA ASN A 80 7.79 20.97 -6.91
C ASN A 80 6.29 20.73 -6.93
N VAL A 81 5.85 19.67 -6.28
CA VAL A 81 4.45 19.28 -6.17
C VAL A 81 4.05 19.29 -4.69
N PRO A 82 3.25 20.26 -4.26
CA PRO A 82 2.64 20.25 -2.93
C PRO A 82 1.61 19.11 -2.85
N ILE A 83 1.73 18.28 -1.83
CA ILE A 83 0.75 17.23 -1.51
C ILE A 83 0.30 17.39 -0.06
N GLU A 84 -0.95 17.10 0.21
CA GLU A 84 -1.58 17.21 1.53
C GLU A 84 -2.46 16.01 1.80
N LEU A 85 -2.38 15.48 3.01
CA LEU A 85 -3.29 14.45 3.50
C LEU A 85 -3.94 14.92 4.80
N ILE A 86 -5.26 14.99 4.80
CA ILE A 86 -6.06 15.26 5.99
C ILE A 86 -6.67 13.93 6.45
N VAL A 87 -6.45 13.62 7.72
CA VAL A 87 -7.04 12.46 8.41
C VAL A 87 -8.04 12.95 9.42
N SER A 88 -9.27 12.50 9.36
CA SER A 88 -10.34 12.89 10.27
C SER A 88 -11.18 11.70 10.70
N LYS A 89 -12.07 11.90 11.69
CA LYS A 89 -13.06 10.90 12.11
C LYS A 89 -14.02 10.48 10.99
N LYS A 90 -14.18 11.33 9.94
CA LYS A 90 -15.05 11.08 8.78
C LYS A 90 -14.31 10.38 7.62
N GLY A 91 -13.00 10.20 7.71
CA GLY A 91 -12.17 9.60 6.69
C GLY A 91 -10.97 10.47 6.29
N LYS A 92 -10.35 10.12 5.19
CA LYS A 92 -9.16 10.80 4.66
C LYS A 92 -9.46 11.56 3.38
N LYS A 93 -8.78 12.69 3.19
CA LYS A 93 -8.82 13.51 1.98
C LYS A 93 -7.40 13.83 1.55
N GLY A 94 -7.10 13.59 0.28
CA GLY A 94 -5.80 13.92 -0.33
C GLY A 94 -5.95 15.13 -1.25
N LYS A 95 -4.94 16.02 -1.24
CA LYS A 95 -4.85 17.12 -2.21
C LYS A 95 -3.51 17.09 -2.94
N ILE A 96 -3.53 17.46 -4.20
CA ILE A 96 -2.36 17.61 -5.06
C ILE A 96 -2.43 19.03 -5.65
N ASN A 97 -1.35 19.81 -5.51
CA ASN A 97 -1.35 21.20 -5.90
C ASN A 97 -2.56 21.98 -5.35
N HIS A 98 -2.89 21.74 -4.08
CA HIS A 98 -4.02 22.32 -3.34
C HIS A 98 -5.42 21.88 -3.84
N LEU A 99 -5.52 21.02 -4.86
CA LEU A 99 -6.77 20.51 -5.40
C LEU A 99 -7.12 19.17 -4.74
N GLU A 100 -8.30 19.09 -4.12
CA GLU A 100 -8.82 17.87 -3.49
C GLU A 100 -9.07 16.79 -4.56
N GLN A 101 -8.56 15.60 -4.32
CA GLN A 101 -8.74 14.46 -5.20
C GLN A 101 -10.05 13.73 -4.85
N SER A 102 -10.79 13.33 -5.86
CA SER A 102 -12.08 12.63 -5.67
C SER A 102 -11.88 11.25 -5.03
N ARG A 103 -10.72 10.63 -5.25
CA ARG A 103 -10.35 9.32 -4.71
C ARG A 103 -8.90 9.31 -4.25
N LEU A 104 -8.62 8.63 -3.14
CA LEU A 104 -7.24 8.44 -2.67
C LEU A 104 -6.38 7.63 -3.65
N SER A 105 -6.98 6.84 -4.54
CA SER A 105 -6.23 6.14 -5.61
C SER A 105 -5.62 7.09 -6.64
N GLU A 106 -6.14 8.31 -6.76
CA GLU A 106 -5.59 9.36 -7.64
C GLU A 106 -4.45 10.12 -6.94
N TYR A 107 -4.47 10.12 -5.61
CA TYR A 107 -3.46 10.74 -4.76
C TYR A 107 -2.20 9.86 -4.61
N ILE A 108 -2.37 8.54 -4.45
CA ILE A 108 -1.26 7.58 -4.28
C ILE A 108 -0.40 7.56 -5.55
N GLY A 109 0.94 7.49 -5.39
CA GLY A 109 1.90 7.55 -6.50
C GLY A 109 2.41 8.96 -6.81
N GLN A 110 1.93 10.00 -6.11
CA GLN A 110 2.52 11.33 -6.20
C GLN A 110 3.90 11.39 -5.57
N MET A 111 4.12 10.61 -4.53
CA MET A 111 5.42 10.37 -3.90
C MET A 111 5.59 8.87 -3.70
N ASN A 112 6.64 8.28 -4.27
CA ASN A 112 6.97 6.88 -4.02
C ASN A 112 7.91 6.83 -2.81
N VAL A 113 7.64 5.90 -1.90
CA VAL A 113 8.39 5.71 -0.66
C VAL A 113 8.75 4.25 -0.48
N VAL A 114 9.98 4.01 -0.07
CA VAL A 114 10.40 2.70 0.44
C VAL A 114 10.74 2.90 1.90
N MET A 115 10.10 2.12 2.76
CA MET A 115 10.34 2.17 4.19
C MET A 115 10.90 0.83 4.66
N PHE A 116 11.87 0.89 5.54
CA PHE A 116 12.37 -0.26 6.25
C PHE A 116 12.15 -0.07 7.75
N ALA A 117 11.43 -0.98 8.37
CA ALA A 117 11.13 -0.97 9.80
C ALA A 117 11.32 -2.39 10.39
N PRO A 118 11.57 -2.53 11.70
CA PRO A 118 11.68 -3.84 12.33
C PRO A 118 10.49 -4.76 12.09
N GLU A 119 9.30 -4.19 11.92
CA GLU A 119 8.04 -4.90 11.61
C GLU A 119 8.07 -5.61 10.25
N ASP A 120 8.93 -5.18 9.33
CA ASP A 120 9.04 -5.77 7.98
C ASP A 120 9.64 -7.17 8.01
N LEU A 121 10.28 -7.57 9.10
CA LEU A 121 10.65 -8.97 9.35
C LEU A 121 9.43 -9.91 9.32
N ASN A 122 8.23 -9.38 9.53
CA ASN A 122 6.98 -10.12 9.36
C ASN A 122 6.70 -10.52 7.89
N ILE A 123 7.36 -9.91 6.91
CA ILE A 123 7.28 -10.34 5.50
C ILE A 123 7.80 -11.78 5.39
N VAL A 124 8.86 -12.12 6.13
CA VAL A 124 9.44 -13.47 6.15
C VAL A 124 8.69 -14.39 7.11
N LYS A 125 8.45 -13.95 8.36
CA LYS A 125 7.92 -14.78 9.45
C LYS A 125 6.39 -14.84 9.49
N GLY A 126 5.71 -13.87 8.89
CA GLY A 126 4.28 -13.69 9.00
C GLY A 126 3.46 -14.46 7.97
N SER A 127 2.16 -14.18 7.96
CA SER A 127 1.18 -14.85 7.09
C SER A 127 1.32 -14.47 5.61
N PRO A 128 0.82 -15.29 4.69
CA PRO A 128 0.74 -14.93 3.27
C PRO A 128 -0.01 -13.63 2.98
N GLN A 129 -0.91 -13.22 3.86
CA GLN A 129 -1.65 -11.97 3.72
C GLN A 129 -0.73 -10.75 3.86
N ILE A 130 0.27 -10.80 4.77
CA ILE A 130 1.26 -9.72 4.95
C ILE A 130 2.08 -9.56 3.67
N ARG A 131 2.55 -10.68 3.09
CA ARG A 131 3.30 -10.68 1.83
C ARG A 131 2.50 -10.13 0.66
N ARG A 132 1.23 -10.56 0.51
CA ARG A 132 0.35 -10.00 -0.54
C ARG A 132 0.11 -8.52 -0.35
N ARG A 133 -0.13 -8.08 0.89
CA ARG A 133 -0.32 -6.66 1.20
C ARG A 133 0.91 -5.83 0.82
N PHE A 134 2.11 -6.33 1.13
CA PHE A 134 3.37 -5.68 0.74
C PHE A 134 3.44 -5.50 -0.78
N ILE A 135 3.29 -6.58 -1.55
CA ILE A 135 3.32 -6.54 -3.01
C ILE A 135 2.27 -5.55 -3.55
N ASP A 136 1.04 -5.62 -3.05
CA ASP A 136 -0.05 -4.75 -3.50
C ASP A 136 0.24 -3.27 -3.24
N MET A 137 0.93 -2.96 -2.15
CA MET A 137 1.32 -1.60 -1.82
C MET A 137 2.43 -1.10 -2.74
N GLU A 138 3.44 -1.92 -3.00
CA GLU A 138 4.55 -1.56 -3.89
C GLU A 138 4.07 -1.36 -5.33
N ILE A 139 3.28 -2.28 -5.88
CA ILE A 139 2.71 -2.13 -7.22
C ILE A 139 1.76 -0.91 -7.26
N GLY A 140 0.97 -0.70 -6.20
CA GLY A 140 0.00 0.40 -6.12
C GLY A 140 0.63 1.79 -6.21
N GLN A 141 1.85 1.97 -5.70
CA GLN A 141 2.58 3.23 -5.79
C GLN A 141 2.99 3.60 -7.23
N ILE A 142 3.27 2.59 -8.06
CA ILE A 142 3.81 2.78 -9.41
C ILE A 142 2.76 2.59 -10.50
N SER A 143 1.60 2.01 -10.17
CA SER A 143 0.54 1.72 -11.14
C SER A 143 -0.84 2.12 -10.61
N PRO A 144 -1.35 3.31 -10.98
CA PRO A 144 -2.73 3.72 -10.63
C PRO A 144 -3.78 2.76 -11.18
N VAL A 145 -3.54 2.13 -12.34
CA VAL A 145 -4.43 1.12 -12.94
C VAL A 145 -4.53 -0.10 -12.03
N TYR A 146 -3.40 -0.62 -11.56
CA TYR A 146 -3.40 -1.73 -10.61
C TYR A 146 -4.15 -1.41 -9.32
N LEU A 147 -3.95 -0.21 -8.78
CA LEU A 147 -4.64 0.22 -7.56
C LEU A 147 -6.16 0.27 -7.77
N HIS A 148 -6.62 0.75 -8.94
CA HIS A 148 -8.03 0.74 -9.30
C HIS A 148 -8.58 -0.69 -9.40
N ASP A 149 -7.87 -1.57 -10.10
CA ASP A 149 -8.25 -2.97 -10.27
C ASP A 149 -8.29 -3.71 -8.92
N LEU A 150 -7.32 -3.45 -8.04
CA LEU A 150 -7.27 -4.01 -6.68
C LEU A 150 -8.48 -3.59 -5.84
N LEU A 151 -8.86 -2.31 -5.87
CA LEU A 151 -10.04 -1.81 -5.16
C LEU A 151 -11.33 -2.43 -5.70
N THR A 152 -11.43 -2.58 -7.02
CA THR A 152 -12.56 -3.25 -7.70
C THR A 152 -12.65 -4.72 -7.29
N PHE A 153 -11.53 -5.44 -7.35
CA PHE A 153 -11.44 -6.83 -6.89
C PHE A 153 -11.87 -6.99 -5.43
N GLN A 154 -11.39 -6.13 -4.53
CA GLN A 154 -11.77 -6.18 -3.12
C GLN A 154 -13.26 -5.93 -2.90
N LYS A 155 -13.86 -5.03 -3.67
CA LYS A 155 -15.32 -4.76 -3.62
C LYS A 155 -16.12 -5.97 -4.07
N ILE A 156 -15.76 -6.57 -5.20
CA ILE A 156 -16.43 -7.78 -5.73
C ILE A 156 -16.28 -8.96 -4.75
N LEU A 157 -15.07 -9.19 -4.25
CA LEU A 157 -14.80 -10.24 -3.26
C LEU A 157 -15.68 -10.08 -2.00
N LYS A 158 -15.83 -8.85 -1.50
CA LYS A 158 -16.68 -8.57 -0.35
C LYS A 158 -18.14 -8.88 -0.63
N GLN A 159 -18.66 -8.51 -1.78
CA GLN A 159 -20.04 -8.79 -2.20
C GLN A 159 -20.28 -10.28 -2.37
N ARG A 160 -19.38 -10.97 -3.07
CA ARG A 160 -19.44 -12.44 -3.24
C ARG A 160 -19.42 -13.19 -1.90
N ASN A 161 -18.52 -12.80 -0.99
CA ASN A 161 -18.44 -13.40 0.34
C ASN A 161 -19.69 -13.10 1.19
N HIS A 162 -20.34 -11.96 1.01
CA HIS A 162 -21.62 -11.64 1.67
C HIS A 162 -22.73 -12.59 1.20
N LEU A 163 -22.84 -12.83 -0.12
CA LEU A 163 -23.80 -13.80 -0.67
C LEU A 163 -23.55 -15.22 -0.16
N LEU A 164 -22.29 -15.68 -0.12
CA LEU A 164 -21.92 -16.97 0.44
C LEU A 164 -22.37 -17.12 1.90
N LYS A 165 -22.17 -16.08 2.71
CA LYS A 165 -22.58 -16.09 4.13
C LYS A 165 -24.09 -16.07 4.31
N ALA A 166 -24.81 -15.28 3.50
CA ALA A 166 -26.27 -15.17 3.57
C ALA A 166 -26.97 -16.47 3.18
N ASN A 167 -26.33 -17.31 2.37
CA ASN A 167 -26.84 -18.59 1.89
C ASN A 167 -26.26 -19.80 2.64
N GLN A 168 -25.51 -19.59 3.74
CA GLN A 168 -25.08 -20.71 4.60
C GLN A 168 -26.28 -21.45 5.16
N GLY A 169 -26.45 -22.71 4.77
CA GLY A 169 -27.55 -23.59 5.18
C GLY A 169 -28.73 -23.68 4.18
N ARG A 170 -28.71 -22.99 3.05
CA ARG A 170 -29.67 -23.18 1.94
C ARG A 170 -29.11 -24.11 0.88
N ALA A 171 -29.89 -25.10 0.45
CA ALA A 171 -29.47 -26.21 -0.39
C ALA A 171 -29.07 -25.86 -1.84
N SER A 172 -29.11 -24.59 -2.26
CA SER A 172 -28.83 -24.27 -3.67
C SER A 172 -28.28 -22.84 -3.87
N LEU A 173 -26.95 -22.71 -3.80
CA LEU A 173 -26.23 -21.64 -4.51
C LEU A 173 -26.13 -21.95 -6.03
N ALA A 174 -26.37 -23.20 -6.43
CA ALA A 174 -26.20 -23.67 -7.80
C ALA A 174 -27.18 -23.05 -8.82
N ASN A 175 -28.20 -22.30 -8.37
CA ASN A 175 -29.16 -21.62 -9.24
C ASN A 175 -29.30 -20.11 -8.88
N ASP A 176 -28.31 -19.54 -8.18
CA ASP A 176 -28.31 -18.12 -7.86
C ASP A 176 -27.57 -17.33 -8.94
N VAL A 177 -28.31 -16.81 -9.91
CA VAL A 177 -27.78 -16.00 -11.02
C VAL A 177 -26.88 -14.86 -10.52
N MET A 178 -27.19 -14.26 -9.36
CA MET A 178 -26.39 -13.20 -8.80
C MET A 178 -25.03 -13.70 -8.31
N PHE A 179 -24.99 -14.92 -7.75
CA PHE A 179 -23.73 -15.54 -7.34
C PHE A 179 -22.83 -15.87 -8.54
N ASP A 180 -23.41 -16.35 -9.64
CA ASP A 180 -22.68 -16.65 -10.87
C ASP A 180 -22.09 -15.34 -11.48
N VAL A 181 -22.86 -14.28 -11.56
CA VAL A 181 -22.40 -12.97 -12.03
C VAL A 181 -21.24 -12.44 -11.18
N TYR A 182 -21.35 -12.49 -9.84
CA TYR A 182 -20.23 -12.06 -8.98
C TYR A 182 -19.04 -13.00 -9.06
N THR A 183 -19.24 -14.28 -9.33
CA THR A 183 -18.14 -15.23 -9.49
C THR A 183 -17.37 -14.95 -10.79
N GLU A 184 -18.06 -14.71 -11.88
CA GLU A 184 -17.41 -14.32 -13.15
C GLU A 184 -16.64 -13.01 -13.01
N GLN A 185 -17.26 -11.97 -12.45
CA GLN A 185 -16.58 -10.70 -12.19
C GLN A 185 -15.36 -10.86 -11.28
N TYR A 186 -15.46 -11.74 -10.27
CA TYR A 186 -14.34 -12.05 -9.38
C TYR A 186 -13.18 -12.69 -10.14
N ILE A 187 -13.44 -13.67 -11.01
CA ILE A 187 -12.42 -14.35 -11.80
C ILE A 187 -11.71 -13.34 -12.71
N GLN A 188 -12.47 -12.53 -13.46
CA GLN A 188 -11.91 -11.52 -14.37
C GLN A 188 -11.04 -10.50 -13.64
N ALA A 189 -11.49 -10.02 -12.46
CA ALA A 189 -10.70 -9.10 -11.64
C ALA A 189 -9.47 -9.77 -11.04
N ALA A 190 -9.59 -11.03 -10.57
CA ALA A 190 -8.49 -11.79 -9.98
C ALA A 190 -7.37 -12.03 -10.99
N VAL A 191 -7.67 -12.39 -12.22
CA VAL A 191 -6.69 -12.62 -13.30
C VAL A 191 -5.80 -11.39 -13.51
N LYS A 192 -6.39 -10.20 -13.56
CA LYS A 192 -5.64 -8.94 -13.71
C LYS A 192 -4.65 -8.72 -12.56
N ILE A 193 -5.09 -8.95 -11.32
CA ILE A 193 -4.27 -8.80 -10.12
C ILE A 193 -3.14 -9.83 -10.09
N ILE A 194 -3.46 -11.09 -10.37
CA ILE A 194 -2.50 -12.20 -10.37
C ILE A 194 -1.41 -11.96 -11.41
N ARG A 195 -1.77 -11.59 -12.64
CA ARG A 195 -0.82 -11.28 -13.72
C ARG A 195 0.15 -10.17 -13.31
N LYS A 196 -0.37 -9.05 -12.77
CA LYS A 196 0.47 -7.94 -12.34
C LYS A 196 1.39 -8.31 -11.18
N ARG A 197 0.96 -9.18 -10.27
CA ARG A 197 1.82 -9.69 -9.21
C ARG A 197 2.93 -10.59 -9.77
N TYR A 198 2.65 -11.44 -10.76
CA TYR A 198 3.69 -12.25 -11.43
C TYR A 198 4.74 -11.35 -12.09
N GLU A 199 4.31 -10.41 -12.94
CA GLU A 199 5.21 -9.45 -13.60
C GLU A 199 6.12 -8.71 -12.57
N PHE A 200 5.54 -8.26 -11.47
CA PHE A 200 6.28 -7.58 -10.41
C PHE A 200 7.26 -8.51 -9.70
N MET A 201 6.89 -9.77 -9.46
CA MET A 201 7.75 -10.73 -8.78
C MET A 201 8.94 -11.14 -9.63
N GLU A 202 8.79 -11.24 -10.94
CA GLU A 202 9.92 -11.46 -11.86
C GLU A 202 10.91 -10.30 -11.79
N LEU A 203 10.42 -9.05 -11.92
CA LEU A 203 11.27 -7.87 -11.77
C LEU A 203 11.95 -7.81 -10.39
N LEU A 204 11.22 -8.15 -9.33
CA LEU A 204 11.77 -8.16 -7.98
C LEU A 204 12.85 -9.24 -7.82
N GLN A 205 12.68 -10.42 -8.41
CA GLN A 205 13.69 -11.49 -8.40
C GLN A 205 14.99 -11.02 -9.09
N ASP A 206 14.87 -10.42 -10.28
CA ASP A 206 16.02 -9.94 -11.06
C ASP A 206 16.85 -8.90 -10.32
N TRP A 207 16.20 -8.03 -9.56
CA TRP A 207 16.88 -7.00 -8.76
C TRP A 207 17.38 -7.52 -7.41
N ALA A 208 16.63 -8.37 -6.75
CA ALA A 208 16.94 -8.81 -5.38
C ALA A 208 18.05 -9.87 -5.34
N GLU A 209 18.11 -10.78 -6.31
CA GLU A 209 19.10 -11.87 -6.32
C GLU A 209 20.55 -11.36 -6.33
N PRO A 210 21.00 -10.44 -7.23
CA PRO A 210 22.37 -9.94 -7.21
C PRO A 210 22.68 -9.12 -5.96
N ILE A 211 21.72 -8.36 -5.42
CA ILE A 211 21.89 -7.61 -4.16
C ILE A 211 22.11 -8.59 -3.00
N HIS A 212 21.25 -9.62 -2.91
CA HIS A 212 21.37 -10.65 -1.89
C HIS A 212 22.67 -11.44 -1.99
N ALA A 213 23.08 -11.82 -3.20
CA ALA A 213 24.36 -12.48 -3.45
C ALA A 213 25.54 -11.61 -3.00
N GLY A 214 25.48 -10.30 -3.22
CA GLY A 214 26.48 -9.35 -2.72
C GLY A 214 26.55 -9.30 -1.19
N ILE A 215 25.41 -9.26 -0.52
CA ILE A 215 25.33 -9.25 0.96
C ILE A 215 25.87 -10.55 1.56
N THR A 216 25.49 -11.69 0.99
CA THR A 216 25.87 -13.02 1.48
C THR A 216 27.23 -13.50 0.95
N GLN A 217 27.90 -12.70 0.12
CA GLN A 217 29.14 -13.09 -0.55
C GLN A 217 28.99 -14.40 -1.37
N GLY A 218 27.82 -14.56 -2.01
CA GLY A 218 27.51 -15.74 -2.81
C GLY A 218 27.22 -17.04 -2.03
N ARG A 219 27.16 -16.98 -0.69
CA ARG A 219 26.93 -18.17 0.14
C ARG A 219 25.48 -18.68 0.09
N GLU A 220 24.55 -17.80 -0.26
CA GLU A 220 23.13 -18.11 -0.30
C GLU A 220 22.53 -17.67 -1.63
N LYS A 221 21.55 -18.44 -2.12
CA LYS A 221 20.78 -18.10 -3.31
C LYS A 221 19.36 -17.68 -2.92
N LEU A 222 18.98 -16.44 -3.27
CA LEU A 222 17.62 -15.97 -3.09
C LEU A 222 16.76 -16.40 -4.28
N VAL A 223 15.62 -17.03 -3.97
CA VAL A 223 14.57 -17.35 -4.95
C VAL A 223 13.24 -16.85 -4.43
N ILE A 224 12.61 -15.95 -5.17
CA ILE A 224 11.31 -15.36 -4.85
C ILE A 224 10.27 -15.97 -5.80
N LYS A 225 9.22 -16.60 -5.26
CA LYS A 225 8.15 -17.19 -6.06
C LYS A 225 6.78 -16.71 -5.58
N TYR A 226 5.92 -16.33 -6.53
CA TYR A 226 4.52 -16.05 -6.25
C TYR A 226 3.68 -17.29 -6.55
N ARG A 227 2.85 -17.70 -5.58
CA ARG A 227 1.87 -18.77 -5.75
C ARG A 227 0.48 -18.17 -5.52
N ALA A 228 -0.30 -18.00 -6.59
CA ALA A 228 -1.63 -17.42 -6.52
C ALA A 228 -2.64 -18.39 -5.93
N VAL A 229 -2.72 -19.59 -6.49
CA VAL A 229 -3.61 -20.68 -6.09
C VAL A 229 -2.83 -22.00 -6.18
N SER A 230 -3.23 -23.03 -5.42
CA SER A 230 -2.63 -24.37 -5.51
C SER A 230 -2.88 -24.94 -6.92
N GLY A 231 -1.82 -25.36 -7.60
CA GLY A 231 -1.88 -25.91 -8.96
C GLY A 231 -1.77 -24.89 -10.10
N MET A 232 -1.75 -23.57 -9.82
CA MET A 232 -1.45 -22.55 -10.84
C MET A 232 0.04 -22.38 -11.00
N GLU A 233 0.53 -22.42 -12.23
CA GLU A 233 1.91 -22.11 -12.61
C GLU A 233 2.00 -20.72 -13.25
N ALA A 234 3.20 -20.14 -13.24
CA ALA A 234 3.42 -18.79 -13.77
C ALA A 234 3.20 -18.67 -15.28
N GLU A 235 3.31 -19.80 -16.00
CA GLU A 235 3.23 -19.89 -17.45
C GLU A 235 1.81 -19.99 -18.01
N TRP A 236 0.79 -20.04 -17.16
CA TRP A 236 -0.59 -20.12 -17.60
C TRP A 236 -1.02 -18.89 -18.40
N SER A 237 -1.65 -19.14 -19.54
CA SER A 237 -2.28 -18.10 -20.36
C SER A 237 -3.48 -17.48 -19.64
N ALA A 238 -3.95 -16.34 -20.15
CA ALA A 238 -5.15 -15.70 -19.60
C ALA A 238 -6.41 -16.58 -19.70
N GLU A 239 -6.46 -17.46 -20.70
CA GLU A 239 -7.57 -18.40 -20.94
C GLU A 239 -7.54 -19.56 -19.94
N GLU A 240 -6.34 -20.03 -19.57
CA GLU A 240 -6.16 -21.08 -18.55
C GLU A 240 -6.38 -20.57 -17.11
N MET A 241 -6.37 -19.25 -16.90
CA MET A 241 -6.66 -18.63 -15.61
C MET A 241 -8.15 -18.34 -15.38
N THR A 242 -9.01 -18.49 -16.38
CA THR A 242 -10.46 -18.31 -16.29
C THR A 242 -11.18 -19.61 -16.15
#